data_57e8f94055914d58ebc19262a6e07dba
#
_entry.id   57e8f94055914d58ebc19262a6e07dba
#
_cell.length_a   1.000
_cell.length_b   1.000
_cell.length_c   1.000
_cell.angle_alpha   90.00
_cell.angle_beta   90.00
_cell.angle_gamma   90.00
#
_symmetry.space_group_name_H-M   'P 1'
#
loop_
_entity.id
_entity.type
_entity.pdbx_description
1 polymer ?
#
loop_
_entity_poly.entity_id
_entity_poly.type
_entity_poly.pdbx_seq_one_letter_code
_entity_poly.pdbx_strand_id
1 'polypeptide(L)'
;REGAVRTEKRSHIPITELRVAGGGSQSPGAMQITADVFGLPVSKPHVYEASGLGAAIDVAVGLKLHPDFSTAVEEMTHLGETFEPDQKRHALYNDIFERVYKRMYKKLKPLYTEIREIID
;
A
#
# COMPACT_ATOMS: atom_id res chain seq x y z
N ARG A 1 4.12 5.90 -2.47
CA ARG A 1 4.71 6.77 -1.46
C ARG A 1 4.22 8.22 -1.57
N GLU A 2 4.27 8.84 -2.74
CA GLU A 2 3.81 10.23 -2.91
C GLU A 2 2.34 10.42 -2.50
N GLY A 3 1.47 9.47 -2.84
CA GLY A 3 0.06 9.46 -2.42
C GLY A 3 -0.08 9.43 -0.90
N ALA A 4 0.66 8.57 -0.21
CA ALA A 4 0.64 8.49 1.25
C ALA A 4 1.04 9.83 1.89
N VAL A 5 2.14 10.44 1.44
CA VAL A 5 2.57 11.77 1.94
C VAL A 5 1.50 12.84 1.73
N ARG A 6 0.79 12.81 0.59
CA ARG A 6 -0.32 13.74 0.33
C ARG A 6 -1.53 13.47 1.23
N THR A 7 -1.81 12.19 1.50
CA THR A 7 -2.91 11.79 2.40
C THR A 7 -2.65 12.28 3.81
N GLU A 8 -1.47 12.04 4.36
CA GLU A 8 -1.07 12.54 5.67
C GLU A 8 -1.23 14.06 5.79
N LYS A 9 -0.75 14.78 4.77
CA LYS A 9 -0.87 16.27 4.74
C LYS A 9 -2.32 16.75 4.73
N ARG A 10 -3.24 16.01 4.12
CA ARG A 10 -4.65 16.40 4.03
C ARG A 10 -5.46 15.99 5.25
N SER A 11 -5.20 14.79 5.74
CA SER A 11 -5.95 14.23 6.89
C SER A 11 -5.42 14.72 8.23
N HIS A 12 -4.18 15.20 8.27
CA HIS A 12 -3.42 15.48 9.51
C HIS A 12 -3.28 14.24 10.41
N ILE A 13 -3.44 13.05 9.84
CA ILE A 13 -3.27 11.76 10.54
C ILE A 13 -2.01 11.10 10.00
N PRO A 14 -1.02 10.79 10.85
CA PRO A 14 0.19 10.12 10.42
C PRO A 14 -0.11 8.66 10.02
N ILE A 15 0.51 8.20 8.94
CA ILE A 15 0.50 6.78 8.54
C ILE A 15 1.66 6.09 9.27
N THR A 16 1.36 5.18 10.17
CA THR A 16 2.33 4.50 11.02
C THR A 16 2.65 3.07 10.55
N GLU A 17 1.78 2.48 9.76
CA GLU A 17 1.95 1.14 9.19
C GLU A 17 1.27 1.03 7.83
N LEU A 18 1.65 0.02 7.05
CA LEU A 18 0.99 -0.32 5.79
C LEU A 18 0.44 -1.75 5.87
N ARG A 19 -0.75 -1.97 5.34
CA ARG A 19 -1.33 -3.29 5.13
C ARG A 19 -1.48 -3.54 3.64
N VAL A 20 -0.80 -4.57 3.13
CA VAL A 20 -0.74 -4.87 1.69
C VAL A 20 -1.39 -6.22 1.42
N ALA A 21 -2.45 -6.22 0.63
CA ALA A 21 -3.18 -7.42 0.21
C ALA A 21 -3.08 -7.64 -1.30
N GLY A 22 -3.60 -8.77 -1.77
CA GLY A 22 -3.59 -9.17 -3.17
C GLY A 22 -2.35 -9.96 -3.56
N GLY A 23 -2.25 -10.34 -4.83
CA GLY A 23 -1.19 -11.24 -5.32
C GLY A 23 0.23 -10.76 -5.04
N GLY A 24 0.48 -9.44 -5.10
CA GLY A 24 1.79 -8.86 -4.81
C GLY A 24 2.28 -9.08 -3.38
N SER A 25 1.37 -9.22 -2.41
CA SER A 25 1.73 -9.47 -1.00
C SER A 25 2.28 -10.88 -0.76
N GLN A 26 2.17 -11.77 -1.76
CA GLN A 26 2.70 -13.13 -1.69
C GLN A 26 4.23 -13.18 -1.90
N SER A 27 4.83 -12.10 -2.39
CA SER A 27 6.28 -12.02 -2.57
C SER A 27 6.95 -11.35 -1.36
N PRO A 28 7.72 -12.09 -0.52
CA PRO A 28 8.44 -11.51 0.61
C PRO A 28 9.39 -10.38 0.17
N GLY A 29 10.03 -10.53 -1.00
CA GLY A 29 10.89 -9.49 -1.56
C GLY A 29 10.15 -8.21 -1.89
N ALA A 30 8.93 -8.30 -2.47
CA ALA A 30 8.11 -7.12 -2.76
C ALA A 30 7.64 -6.45 -1.46
N MET A 31 7.28 -7.22 -0.45
CA MET A 31 6.89 -6.72 0.87
C MET A 31 8.05 -5.99 1.56
N GLN A 32 9.25 -6.59 1.56
CA GLN A 32 10.44 -5.97 2.13
C GLN A 32 10.80 -4.66 1.41
N ILE A 33 10.81 -4.67 0.05
CA ILE A 33 11.06 -3.45 -0.73
C ILE A 33 10.02 -2.36 -0.41
N THR A 34 8.76 -2.75 -0.22
CA THR A 34 7.71 -1.80 0.16
C THR A 34 7.99 -1.18 1.52
N ALA A 35 8.36 -1.99 2.53
CA ALA A 35 8.76 -1.48 3.84
C ALA A 35 9.94 -0.50 3.73
N ASP A 36 10.98 -0.88 3.00
CA ASP A 36 12.18 -0.06 2.81
C ASP A 36 11.88 1.26 2.08
N VAL A 37 11.05 1.22 1.03
CA VAL A 37 10.66 2.42 0.26
C VAL A 37 9.85 3.39 1.09
N PHE A 38 8.90 2.90 1.89
CA PHE A 38 8.06 3.76 2.72
C PHE A 38 8.72 4.16 4.03
N GLY A 39 9.63 3.35 4.55
CA GLY A 39 10.22 3.52 5.89
C GLY A 39 9.23 3.19 7.00
N LEU A 40 8.29 2.30 6.73
CA LEU A 40 7.20 1.91 7.63
C LEU A 40 7.09 0.39 7.69
N PRO A 41 6.65 -0.17 8.82
CA PRO A 41 6.28 -1.58 8.90
C PRO A 41 5.20 -1.90 7.87
N VAL A 42 5.35 -3.04 7.19
CA VAL A 42 4.40 -3.52 6.19
C VAL A 42 3.92 -4.91 6.57
N SER A 43 2.63 -5.05 6.82
CA SER A 43 2.00 -6.32 7.17
C SER A 43 1.18 -6.85 6.00
N LYS A 44 1.21 -8.15 5.79
CA LYS A 44 0.25 -8.83 4.91
C LYS A 44 -0.87 -9.44 5.74
N PRO A 45 -2.12 -9.51 5.23
CA PRO A 45 -3.17 -10.26 5.89
C PRO A 45 -2.90 -11.77 5.80
N HIS A 46 -3.49 -12.54 6.69
CA HIS A 46 -3.45 -14.01 6.62
C HIS A 46 -4.09 -14.52 5.32
N VAL A 47 -5.21 -13.89 4.91
CA VAL A 47 -5.89 -14.16 3.63
C VAL A 47 -5.56 -13.04 2.66
N TYR A 48 -4.85 -13.35 1.57
CA TYR A 48 -4.45 -12.34 0.57
C TYR A 48 -5.60 -11.91 -0.36
N GLU A 49 -6.64 -12.74 -0.50
CA GLU A 49 -7.85 -12.45 -1.30
C GLU A 49 -8.81 -11.53 -0.54
N ALA A 50 -8.43 -10.26 -0.38
CA ALA A 50 -9.19 -9.29 0.42
C ALA A 50 -10.63 -9.08 -0.08
N SER A 51 -10.86 -9.13 -1.41
CA SER A 51 -12.22 -8.99 -1.98
C SER A 51 -13.12 -10.17 -1.62
N GLY A 52 -12.58 -11.40 -1.72
CA GLY A 52 -13.30 -12.61 -1.32
C GLY A 52 -13.61 -12.62 0.18
N LEU A 53 -12.64 -12.21 1.00
CA LEU A 53 -12.85 -12.09 2.45
C LEU A 53 -13.91 -11.04 2.78
N GLY A 54 -13.90 -9.88 2.12
CA GLY A 54 -14.93 -8.85 2.31
C GLY A 54 -16.33 -9.38 1.99
N ALA A 55 -16.49 -10.06 0.85
CA ALA A 55 -17.77 -10.69 0.49
C ALA A 55 -18.21 -11.76 1.51
N ALA A 56 -17.27 -12.55 2.05
CA ALA A 56 -17.58 -13.54 3.08
C ALA A 56 -18.06 -12.86 4.39
N ILE A 57 -17.44 -11.74 4.78
CA ILE A 57 -17.87 -10.94 5.94
C ILE A 57 -19.29 -10.39 5.73
N ASP A 58 -19.59 -9.84 4.54
CA ASP A 58 -20.94 -9.35 4.21
C ASP A 58 -22.00 -10.45 4.36
N VAL A 59 -21.70 -11.64 3.82
CA VAL A 59 -22.60 -12.81 3.93
C VAL A 59 -22.75 -13.26 5.39
N ALA A 60 -21.67 -13.34 6.14
CA ALA A 60 -21.70 -13.76 7.54
C ALA A 60 -22.55 -12.86 8.42
N VAL A 61 -22.46 -11.54 8.23
CA VAL A 61 -23.32 -10.57 8.93
C VAL A 61 -24.77 -10.65 8.44
N GLY A 62 -24.98 -10.75 7.12
CA GLY A 62 -26.32 -10.87 6.54
C GLY A 62 -27.07 -12.13 7.03
N LEU A 63 -26.39 -13.24 7.23
CA LEU A 63 -26.89 -14.48 7.80
C LEU A 63 -26.95 -14.49 9.34
N LYS A 64 -26.53 -13.38 9.99
CA LYS A 64 -26.47 -13.27 11.46
C LYS A 64 -25.55 -14.29 12.14
N LEU A 65 -24.51 -14.74 11.44
CA LEU A 65 -23.43 -15.56 12.00
C LEU A 65 -22.56 -14.71 12.95
N HIS A 66 -22.44 -13.42 12.65
CA HIS A 66 -21.86 -12.40 13.52
C HIS A 66 -22.88 -11.29 13.76
N PRO A 67 -22.88 -10.65 14.94
CA PRO A 67 -23.90 -9.66 15.30
C PRO A 67 -23.77 -8.37 14.49
N ASP A 68 -22.56 -8.01 14.08
CA ASP A 68 -22.23 -6.80 13.32
C ASP A 68 -20.90 -6.94 12.54
N PHE A 69 -20.61 -5.96 11.71
CA PHE A 69 -19.39 -5.93 10.90
C PHE A 69 -18.12 -5.82 11.73
N SER A 70 -18.14 -5.12 12.85
CA SER A 70 -16.96 -4.95 13.70
C SER A 70 -16.50 -6.29 14.24
N THR A 71 -17.45 -7.06 14.82
CA THR A 71 -17.20 -8.40 15.34
C THR A 71 -16.76 -9.36 14.21
N ALA A 72 -17.43 -9.33 13.07
CA ALA A 72 -17.07 -10.17 11.93
C ALA A 72 -15.65 -9.86 11.44
N VAL A 73 -15.26 -8.60 11.31
CA VAL A 73 -13.91 -8.20 10.92
C VAL A 73 -12.89 -8.67 11.94
N GLU A 74 -13.15 -8.46 13.23
CA GLU A 74 -12.24 -8.88 14.30
C GLU A 74 -12.00 -10.40 14.32
N GLU A 75 -13.06 -11.19 14.12
CA GLU A 75 -12.97 -12.65 14.17
C GLU A 75 -12.50 -13.30 12.87
N MET A 76 -12.80 -12.68 11.72
CA MET A 76 -12.49 -13.24 10.40
C MET A 76 -11.20 -12.70 9.77
N THR A 77 -10.59 -11.63 10.34
CA THR A 77 -9.35 -11.08 9.81
C THR A 77 -8.21 -11.20 10.80
N HIS A 78 -7.06 -11.64 10.31
CA HIS A 78 -5.83 -11.72 11.09
C HIS A 78 -4.68 -11.13 10.29
N LEU A 79 -3.78 -10.44 10.99
CA LEU A 79 -2.50 -10.05 10.41
C LEU A 79 -1.60 -11.29 10.30
N GLY A 80 -0.92 -11.41 9.19
CA GLY A 80 0.12 -12.40 8.95
C GLY A 80 1.50 -11.82 9.28
N GLU A 81 2.45 -12.10 8.39
CA GLU A 81 3.83 -11.65 8.54
C GLU A 81 3.98 -10.14 8.38
N THR A 82 4.82 -9.53 9.22
CA THR A 82 5.20 -8.12 9.15
C THR A 82 6.65 -7.98 8.74
N PHE A 83 6.93 -7.04 7.84
CA PHE A 83 8.25 -6.71 7.30
C PHE A 83 8.66 -5.34 7.83
N GLU A 84 9.73 -5.31 8.61
CA GLU A 84 10.29 -4.08 9.14
C GLU A 84 11.22 -3.40 8.11
N PRO A 85 11.23 -2.06 8.03
CA PRO A 85 12.11 -1.36 7.10
C PRO A 85 13.58 -1.45 7.54
N ASP A 86 14.48 -1.77 6.61
CA ASP A 86 15.91 -1.65 6.82
C ASP A 86 16.33 -0.18 6.66
N GLN A 87 16.93 0.38 7.70
CA GLN A 87 17.26 1.81 7.75
C GLN A 87 18.25 2.25 6.66
N LYS A 88 19.20 1.39 6.27
CA LYS A 88 20.16 1.71 5.22
C LYS A 88 19.49 1.73 3.84
N ARG A 89 18.66 0.74 3.57
CA ARG A 89 17.89 0.67 2.32
C ARG A 89 16.85 1.78 2.26
N HIS A 90 16.20 2.09 3.38
CA HIS A 90 15.28 3.22 3.45
C HIS A 90 15.97 4.54 3.11
N ALA A 91 17.14 4.82 3.67
CA ALA A 91 17.91 6.03 3.35
C ALA A 91 18.23 6.10 1.83
N LEU A 92 18.68 5.00 1.23
CA LEU A 92 18.92 4.92 -0.21
C LEU A 92 17.66 5.20 -1.03
N TYR A 93 16.54 4.54 -0.71
CA TYR A 93 15.28 4.77 -1.42
C TYR A 93 14.73 6.17 -1.21
N ASN A 94 14.97 6.77 -0.05
CA ASN A 94 14.61 8.16 0.20
C ASN A 94 15.38 9.13 -0.69
N ASP A 95 16.68 8.94 -0.84
CA ASP A 95 17.51 9.73 -1.77
C ASP A 95 17.04 9.60 -3.22
N ILE A 96 16.75 8.39 -3.67
CA ILE A 96 16.19 8.13 -5.00
C ILE A 96 14.84 8.85 -5.16
N PHE A 97 13.97 8.75 -4.18
CA PHE A 97 12.66 9.39 -4.21
C PHE A 97 12.75 10.91 -4.29
N GLU A 98 13.54 11.54 -3.41
CA GLU A 98 13.64 13.00 -3.34
C GLU A 98 14.40 13.60 -4.54
N ARG A 99 15.52 13.00 -4.91
CA ARG A 99 16.46 13.59 -5.89
C ARG A 99 16.13 13.20 -7.34
N VAL A 100 15.51 12.05 -7.55
CA VAL A 100 15.22 11.51 -8.88
C VAL A 100 13.71 11.45 -9.12
N TYR A 101 12.96 10.62 -8.40
CA TYR A 101 11.55 10.34 -8.67
C TYR A 101 10.68 11.58 -8.73
N LYS A 102 10.74 12.44 -7.72
CA LYS A 102 9.95 13.69 -7.68
C LYS A 102 10.21 14.63 -8.85
N ARG A 103 11.35 14.49 -9.51
CA ARG A 103 11.76 15.34 -10.63
C ARG A 103 11.44 14.74 -12.00
N MET A 104 11.22 13.41 -12.07
CA MET A 104 11.05 12.67 -13.33
C MET A 104 9.89 13.23 -14.17
N TYR A 105 8.70 13.37 -13.58
CA TYR A 105 7.54 13.83 -14.32
C TYR A 105 7.75 15.21 -14.96
N LYS A 106 8.32 16.15 -14.20
CA LYS A 106 8.62 17.50 -14.73
C LYS A 106 9.60 17.45 -15.92
N LYS A 107 10.57 16.52 -15.89
CA LYS A 107 11.55 16.33 -16.98
C LYS A 107 10.95 15.61 -18.19
N LEU A 108 10.05 14.66 -17.96
CA LEU A 108 9.44 13.87 -19.03
C LEU A 108 8.20 14.55 -19.66
N LYS A 109 7.57 15.49 -18.96
CA LYS A 109 6.36 16.18 -19.45
C LYS A 109 6.48 16.76 -20.86
N PRO A 110 7.57 17.46 -21.25
CA PRO A 110 7.73 17.95 -22.62
C PRO A 110 7.69 16.82 -23.65
N LEU A 111 8.35 15.70 -23.38
CA LEU A 111 8.36 14.54 -24.27
C LEU A 111 6.97 13.92 -24.44
N TYR A 112 6.16 13.89 -23.39
CA TYR A 112 4.77 13.44 -23.49
C TYR A 112 3.91 14.39 -24.34
N THR A 113 4.20 15.70 -24.32
CA THR A 113 3.53 16.68 -25.18
C THR A 113 3.91 16.43 -26.65
N GLU A 114 5.20 16.24 -26.95
CA GLU A 114 5.68 15.93 -28.31
C GLU A 114 5.07 14.62 -28.85
N ILE A 115 4.99 13.57 -28.03
CA ILE A 115 4.34 12.32 -28.43
C ILE A 115 2.89 12.57 -28.83
N ARG A 116 2.17 13.37 -28.06
CA ARG A 116 0.77 13.70 -28.34
C ARG A 116 0.63 14.46 -29.66
N GLU A 117 1.49 15.44 -29.90
CA GLU A 117 1.50 16.22 -31.15
C GLU A 117 1.83 15.39 -32.41
N ILE A 118 2.54 14.26 -32.25
CA ILE A 118 2.86 13.33 -33.35
C ILE A 118 1.65 12.42 -33.65
N ILE A 119 0.83 12.11 -32.66
CA ILE A 119 -0.27 11.14 -32.77
C ILE A 119 -1.59 11.82 -33.17
N ASP A 120 -1.81 13.07 -32.78
CA ASP A 120 -2.97 13.89 -33.14
C ASP A 120 -2.82 14.44 -34.57
#